data_d101017c924fff8e5dfef035a976fe28
#
_entry.id   d101017c924fff8e5dfef035a976fe28
#
_cell.length_a   1.000
_cell.length_b   1.000
_cell.length_c   1.000
_cell.angle_alpha   90.00
_cell.angle_beta   90.00
_cell.angle_gamma   90.00
#
_symmetry.space_group_name_H-M   'P 1'
#
loop_
_entity.id
_entity.type
_entity.pdbx_description
1 polymer ?
#
loop_
_entity_poly.entity_id
_entity_poly.type
_entity_poly.pdbx_seq_one_letter_code
_entity_poly.pdbx_strand_id
1 'polypeptide(L)'
;KPFKKGGVVSDVDKPSLILQNIREMELDCVVCIGGNGTQKTAAKFAAMGVNIVSVPKTIDNDIWGTDISFGFDSAVSIATDAIDRLHSTASSHKRVMVIEVMGHKAGWIALYSGMAGGGDVILLPEIAYDIKNIGNTILERLKKGKPYSIVVVAEGIRTDGRKRAAEYIAQEIEYETGIETRETVLGYI
;
A
#
# COMPACT_ATOMS: atom_id res chain seq x y z
N LYS A 1 -17.61 7.32 -15.42
CA LYS A 1 -16.54 7.48 -16.41
C LYS A 1 -17.09 7.16 -17.78
N PRO A 2 -16.80 7.94 -18.84
CA PRO A 2 -17.28 7.66 -20.19
C PRO A 2 -16.79 6.29 -20.67
N PHE A 3 -17.67 5.56 -21.35
CA PHE A 3 -17.37 4.22 -21.87
C PHE A 3 -16.89 4.34 -23.33
N LYS A 4 -15.73 3.77 -23.65
CA LYS A 4 -15.24 3.68 -25.03
C LYS A 4 -15.66 2.34 -25.64
N LYS A 5 -16.58 2.35 -26.59
CA LYS A 5 -16.88 1.20 -27.47
C LYS A 5 -16.50 1.61 -28.87
N GLY A 6 -15.57 0.92 -29.52
CA GLY A 6 -15.15 1.20 -30.89
C GLY A 6 -14.56 2.58 -31.13
N GLY A 7 -13.89 3.20 -30.13
CA GLY A 7 -13.26 4.52 -30.23
C GLY A 7 -14.21 5.72 -30.08
N VAL A 8 -15.51 5.50 -29.94
CA VAL A 8 -16.51 6.56 -29.72
C VAL A 8 -16.75 6.70 -28.21
N VAL A 9 -16.58 7.93 -27.70
CA VAL A 9 -16.97 8.28 -26.32
C VAL A 9 -18.46 8.55 -26.30
N SER A 10 -19.28 7.67 -25.74
CA SER A 10 -20.71 7.94 -25.51
C SER A 10 -20.91 8.45 -24.09
N ASP A 11 -21.53 9.63 -23.95
CA ASP A 11 -22.07 10.12 -22.68
C ASP A 11 -23.37 9.35 -22.32
N VAL A 12 -23.20 8.12 -21.89
CA VAL A 12 -24.31 7.37 -21.30
C VAL A 12 -24.43 7.76 -19.85
N ASP A 13 -25.59 8.22 -19.41
CA ASP A 13 -25.92 8.41 -17.99
C ASP A 13 -26.02 7.04 -17.30
N LYS A 14 -24.87 6.51 -16.92
CA LYS A 14 -24.75 5.20 -16.27
C LYS A 14 -25.49 5.11 -14.92
N PRO A 15 -25.49 6.14 -14.06
CA PRO A 15 -26.30 6.12 -12.84
C PRO A 15 -27.77 5.85 -13.11
N SER A 16 -28.41 6.56 -14.03
CA SER A 16 -29.83 6.37 -14.37
C SER A 16 -30.09 4.96 -14.92
N LEU A 17 -29.21 4.46 -15.79
CA LEU A 17 -29.31 3.10 -16.32
C LEU A 17 -29.18 2.03 -15.23
N ILE A 18 -28.27 2.21 -14.28
CA ILE A 18 -28.12 1.28 -13.14
C ILE A 18 -29.35 1.30 -12.27
N LEU A 19 -29.91 2.48 -11.96
CA LEU A 19 -31.17 2.59 -11.20
C LEU A 19 -32.35 1.92 -11.90
N GLN A 20 -32.44 2.08 -13.23
CA GLN A 20 -33.45 1.39 -14.04
C GLN A 20 -33.28 -0.13 -13.94
N ASN A 21 -32.09 -0.66 -14.13
CA ASN A 21 -31.81 -2.09 -14.06
C ASN A 21 -32.14 -2.66 -12.65
N ILE A 22 -31.81 -1.95 -11.58
CA ILE A 22 -32.14 -2.36 -10.21
C ILE A 22 -33.66 -2.53 -10.04
N ARG A 23 -34.43 -1.59 -10.59
CA ARG A 23 -35.91 -1.65 -10.54
C ARG A 23 -36.47 -2.75 -11.43
N GLU A 24 -35.99 -2.89 -12.66
CA GLU A 24 -36.43 -3.93 -13.61
C GLU A 24 -36.11 -5.34 -13.12
N MET A 25 -35.01 -5.50 -12.39
CA MET A 25 -34.61 -6.78 -11.77
C MET A 25 -35.28 -7.02 -10.41
N GLU A 26 -36.11 -6.08 -9.95
CA GLU A 26 -36.82 -6.15 -8.66
C GLU A 26 -35.91 -6.46 -7.47
N LEU A 27 -34.72 -5.80 -7.44
CA LEU A 27 -33.75 -6.02 -6.37
C LEU A 27 -34.14 -5.25 -5.11
N ASP A 28 -34.33 -5.95 -4.01
CA ASP A 28 -34.62 -5.38 -2.70
C ASP A 28 -33.42 -4.70 -2.05
N CYS A 29 -32.22 -5.21 -2.34
CA CYS A 29 -30.97 -4.71 -1.79
C CYS A 29 -29.79 -5.02 -2.73
N VAL A 30 -28.78 -4.17 -2.69
CA VAL A 30 -27.49 -4.38 -3.40
C VAL A 30 -26.37 -4.48 -2.38
N VAL A 31 -25.57 -5.56 -2.44
CA VAL A 31 -24.38 -5.70 -1.62
C VAL A 31 -23.15 -5.29 -2.44
N CYS A 32 -22.45 -4.24 -1.99
CA CYS A 32 -21.26 -3.72 -2.64
C CYS A 32 -19.99 -4.16 -1.90
N ILE A 33 -19.22 -5.06 -2.50
CA ILE A 33 -17.96 -5.56 -1.94
C ILE A 33 -16.82 -4.88 -2.69
N GLY A 34 -15.97 -4.09 -2.02
CA GLY A 34 -14.85 -3.43 -2.69
C GLY A 34 -14.13 -2.39 -1.87
N GLY A 35 -13.12 -1.78 -2.50
CA GLY A 35 -12.29 -0.74 -1.90
C GLY A 35 -12.91 0.66 -1.98
N ASN A 36 -12.12 1.67 -1.68
CA ASN A 36 -12.51 3.08 -1.54
C ASN A 36 -13.36 3.60 -2.72
N GLY A 37 -12.97 3.26 -3.97
CA GLY A 37 -13.76 3.66 -5.17
C GLY A 37 -15.15 3.05 -5.21
N THR A 38 -15.29 1.78 -4.83
CA THR A 38 -16.59 1.07 -4.75
C THR A 38 -17.45 1.68 -3.65
N GLN A 39 -16.89 1.94 -2.48
CA GLN A 39 -17.61 2.53 -1.35
C GLN A 39 -18.13 3.94 -1.69
N LYS A 40 -17.32 4.78 -2.34
CA LYS A 40 -17.76 6.09 -2.84
C LYS A 40 -18.90 5.99 -3.85
N THR A 41 -18.90 4.95 -4.68
CA THR A 41 -19.97 4.71 -5.65
C THR A 41 -21.23 4.22 -4.94
N ALA A 42 -21.10 3.28 -4.01
CA ALA A 42 -22.21 2.79 -3.19
C ALA A 42 -22.91 3.92 -2.42
N ALA A 43 -22.14 4.81 -1.79
CA ALA A 43 -22.68 5.97 -1.09
C ALA A 43 -23.52 6.90 -2.01
N LYS A 44 -23.07 7.09 -3.27
CA LYS A 44 -23.85 7.88 -4.25
C LYS A 44 -25.18 7.22 -4.57
N PHE A 45 -25.23 5.91 -4.79
CA PHE A 45 -26.47 5.19 -5.07
C PHE A 45 -27.39 5.12 -3.83
N ALA A 46 -26.83 4.99 -2.63
CA ALA A 46 -27.59 5.08 -1.40
C ALA A 46 -28.29 6.45 -1.26
N ALA A 47 -27.59 7.54 -1.59
CA ALA A 47 -28.16 8.89 -1.62
C ALA A 47 -29.27 9.06 -2.69
N MET A 48 -29.30 8.22 -3.73
CA MET A 48 -30.34 8.15 -4.75
C MET A 48 -31.49 7.21 -4.39
N GLY A 49 -31.53 6.70 -3.15
CA GLY A 49 -32.60 5.87 -2.61
C GLY A 49 -32.45 4.37 -2.85
N VAL A 50 -31.29 3.90 -3.28
CA VAL A 50 -31.03 2.46 -3.41
C VAL A 50 -30.68 1.89 -2.03
N ASN A 51 -31.32 0.77 -1.66
CA ASN A 51 -30.97 0.03 -0.46
C ASN A 51 -29.63 -0.70 -0.69
N ILE A 52 -28.53 -0.23 -0.05
CA ILE A 52 -27.18 -0.75 -0.26
C ILE A 52 -26.54 -1.13 1.06
N VAL A 53 -25.95 -2.32 1.10
CA VAL A 53 -25.03 -2.76 2.15
C VAL A 53 -23.62 -2.80 1.58
N SER A 54 -22.67 -2.16 2.27
CA SER A 54 -21.27 -2.07 1.83
C SER A 54 -20.36 -2.97 2.67
N VAL A 55 -19.49 -3.73 1.97
CA VAL A 55 -18.47 -4.58 2.59
C VAL A 55 -17.09 -4.03 2.20
N PRO A 56 -16.27 -3.56 3.16
CA PRO A 56 -14.98 -2.93 2.87
C PRO A 56 -13.94 -3.99 2.50
N LYS A 57 -13.69 -4.19 1.19
CA LYS A 57 -12.68 -5.13 0.68
C LYS A 57 -11.56 -4.37 -0.03
N THR A 58 -10.43 -4.25 0.66
CA THR A 58 -9.16 -3.73 0.15
C THR A 58 -8.02 -4.19 1.05
N ILE A 59 -6.81 -4.25 0.51
CA ILE A 59 -5.61 -4.50 1.31
C ILE A 59 -5.09 -3.24 2.01
N ASP A 60 -5.43 -2.04 1.51
CA ASP A 60 -4.83 -0.78 1.94
C ASP A 60 -5.28 -0.30 3.33
N ASN A 61 -6.39 -0.84 3.84
CA ASN A 61 -7.03 -0.43 5.10
C ASN A 61 -7.31 1.09 5.17
N ASP A 62 -7.71 1.69 4.03
CA ASP A 62 -7.88 3.13 3.84
C ASP A 62 -9.34 3.60 3.79
N ILE A 63 -10.29 2.74 4.16
CA ILE A 63 -11.72 3.06 4.13
C ILE A 63 -12.13 3.69 5.45
N TRP A 64 -12.52 4.96 5.38
CA TRP A 64 -12.99 5.70 6.55
C TRP A 64 -14.25 5.05 7.16
N GLY A 65 -14.30 4.99 8.50
CA GLY A 65 -15.43 4.44 9.24
C GLY A 65 -15.43 2.92 9.39
N THR A 66 -14.32 2.26 9.04
CA THR A 66 -14.10 0.83 9.33
C THR A 66 -12.80 0.64 10.09
N ASP A 67 -12.75 -0.30 11.00
CA ASP A 67 -11.55 -0.61 11.79
C ASP A 67 -10.54 -1.39 10.96
N ILE A 68 -11.00 -2.43 10.27
CA ILE A 68 -10.18 -3.30 9.42
C ILE A 68 -10.94 -3.64 8.14
N SER A 69 -10.27 -3.51 6.99
CA SER A 69 -10.79 -3.95 5.71
C SER A 69 -10.46 -5.41 5.43
N PHE A 70 -11.36 -6.11 4.72
CA PHE A 70 -11.15 -7.48 4.29
C PHE A 70 -10.02 -7.56 3.26
N GLY A 71 -8.99 -8.33 3.58
CA GLY A 71 -7.77 -8.48 2.78
C GLY A 71 -6.54 -7.81 3.41
N PHE A 72 -6.71 -6.88 4.36
CA PHE A 72 -5.58 -6.22 5.03
C PHE A 72 -4.68 -7.22 5.77
N ASP A 73 -5.24 -8.05 6.65
CA ASP A 73 -4.46 -9.04 7.40
C ASP A 73 -3.75 -10.04 6.49
N SER A 74 -4.39 -10.44 5.38
CA SER A 74 -3.75 -11.31 4.38
C SER A 74 -2.53 -10.65 3.74
N ALA A 75 -2.65 -9.37 3.38
CA ALA A 75 -1.55 -8.60 2.82
C ALA A 75 -0.40 -8.41 3.83
N VAL A 76 -0.72 -8.10 5.08
CA VAL A 76 0.27 -7.98 6.16
C VAL A 76 1.00 -9.29 6.37
N SER A 77 0.30 -10.42 6.39
CA SER A 77 0.92 -11.75 6.57
C SER A 77 1.90 -12.05 5.43
N ILE A 78 1.49 -11.86 4.17
CA ILE A 78 2.36 -12.10 3.01
C ILE A 78 3.57 -11.18 3.01
N ALA A 79 3.38 -9.90 3.34
CA ALA A 79 4.48 -8.94 3.41
C ALA A 79 5.45 -9.27 4.56
N THR A 80 4.93 -9.72 5.71
CA THR A 80 5.76 -10.16 6.86
C THR A 80 6.62 -11.35 6.47
N ASP A 81 6.05 -12.37 5.83
CA ASP A 81 6.80 -13.53 5.34
C ASP A 81 7.90 -13.15 4.34
N ALA A 82 7.62 -12.17 3.47
CA ALA A 82 8.61 -11.67 2.53
C ALA A 82 9.76 -10.93 3.24
N ILE A 83 9.46 -10.10 4.25
CA ILE A 83 10.46 -9.40 5.06
C ILE A 83 11.32 -10.41 5.82
N ASP A 84 10.72 -11.41 6.44
CA ASP A 84 11.43 -12.44 7.20
C ASP A 84 12.49 -13.17 6.36
N ARG A 85 12.16 -13.49 5.13
CA ARG A 85 13.11 -14.12 4.18
C ARG A 85 14.30 -13.24 3.84
N LEU A 86 14.15 -11.91 3.87
CA LEU A 86 15.23 -10.98 3.56
C LEU A 86 16.30 -10.93 4.65
N HIS A 87 16.00 -11.25 5.90
CA HIS A 87 16.98 -11.26 7.00
C HIS A 87 18.15 -12.18 6.72
N SER A 88 17.90 -13.36 6.17
CA SER A 88 18.94 -14.34 5.83
C SER A 88 19.93 -13.78 4.81
N THR A 89 19.43 -13.22 3.71
CA THR A 89 20.29 -12.66 2.66
C THR A 89 20.95 -11.35 3.10
N ALA A 90 20.26 -10.49 3.85
CA ALA A 90 20.84 -9.25 4.39
C ALA A 90 22.00 -9.54 5.36
N SER A 91 21.83 -10.53 6.22
CA SER A 91 22.82 -10.96 7.21
C SER A 91 24.06 -11.57 6.55
N SER A 92 23.87 -12.47 5.58
CA SER A 92 24.99 -13.15 4.90
C SER A 92 25.86 -12.19 4.07
N HIS A 93 25.24 -11.18 3.47
CA HIS A 93 25.94 -10.17 2.65
C HIS A 93 26.29 -8.89 3.41
N LYS A 94 25.88 -8.74 4.67
CA LYS A 94 26.14 -7.56 5.52
C LYS A 94 25.73 -6.25 4.85
N ARG A 95 24.53 -6.21 4.27
CA ARG A 95 24.01 -5.08 3.50
C ARG A 95 22.70 -4.53 4.05
N VAL A 96 22.27 -3.40 3.54
CA VAL A 96 20.92 -2.89 3.76
C VAL A 96 19.99 -3.46 2.69
N MET A 97 18.83 -3.97 3.13
CA MET A 97 17.75 -4.38 2.23
C MET A 97 16.57 -3.41 2.40
N VAL A 98 16.16 -2.80 1.29
CA VAL A 98 14.98 -1.94 1.22
C VAL A 98 13.87 -2.73 0.57
N ILE A 99 12.74 -2.91 1.26
CA ILE A 99 11.56 -3.58 0.71
C ILE A 99 10.40 -2.61 0.57
N GLU A 100 9.88 -2.46 -0.66
CA GLU A 100 8.68 -1.69 -0.95
C GLU A 100 7.45 -2.59 -0.86
N VAL A 101 6.46 -2.13 -0.10
CA VAL A 101 5.16 -2.79 0.03
C VAL A 101 4.04 -1.88 -0.46
N MET A 102 2.95 -2.49 -0.90
CA MET A 102 1.74 -1.79 -1.33
C MET A 102 1.06 -1.07 -0.16
N GLY A 103 0.00 -0.35 -0.44
CA GLY A 103 -0.82 0.41 0.51
C GLY A 103 -1.33 1.72 -0.08
N HIS A 104 -1.06 1.98 -1.36
CA HIS A 104 -1.44 3.19 -2.09
C HIS A 104 -0.96 4.46 -1.36
N LYS A 105 -1.85 5.18 -0.68
CA LYS A 105 -1.53 6.41 0.08
C LYS A 105 -1.51 6.17 1.59
N ALA A 106 -1.72 4.95 2.04
CA ALA A 106 -1.75 4.56 3.44
C ALA A 106 -0.56 3.67 3.78
N GLY A 107 0.07 3.93 4.91
CA GLY A 107 1.25 3.19 5.38
C GLY A 107 0.94 1.96 6.23
N TRP A 108 -0.31 1.53 6.32
CA TRP A 108 -0.72 0.46 7.24
C TRP A 108 -0.01 -0.86 7.00
N ILE A 109 0.10 -1.31 5.73
CA ILE A 109 0.79 -2.57 5.41
C ILE A 109 2.26 -2.46 5.81
N ALA A 110 2.94 -1.37 5.45
CA ALA A 110 4.35 -1.16 5.80
C ALA A 110 4.56 -1.15 7.31
N LEU A 111 3.68 -0.49 8.07
CA LEU A 111 3.76 -0.40 9.53
C LEU A 111 3.62 -1.78 10.18
N TYR A 112 2.54 -2.49 9.88
CA TYR A 112 2.25 -3.77 10.54
C TYR A 112 3.23 -4.86 10.10
N SER A 113 3.50 -4.99 8.79
CA SER A 113 4.44 -5.99 8.30
C SER A 113 5.90 -5.67 8.69
N GLY A 114 6.27 -4.39 8.70
CA GLY A 114 7.59 -3.96 9.14
C GLY A 114 7.84 -4.23 10.61
N MET A 115 6.86 -3.98 11.48
CA MET A 115 6.97 -4.32 12.90
C MET A 115 7.00 -5.84 13.12
N ALA A 116 6.12 -6.59 12.48
CA ALA A 116 6.03 -8.04 12.63
C ALA A 116 7.23 -8.77 12.02
N GLY A 117 7.73 -8.30 10.87
CA GLY A 117 8.87 -8.88 10.15
C GLY A 117 10.25 -8.38 10.62
N GLY A 118 10.32 -7.57 11.69
CA GLY A 118 11.59 -7.11 12.25
C GLY A 118 12.31 -6.04 11.41
N GLY A 119 11.56 -5.17 10.72
CA GLY A 119 12.10 -4.00 10.04
C GLY A 119 12.77 -3.03 11.01
N ASP A 120 13.96 -2.59 10.68
CA ASP A 120 14.75 -1.67 11.51
C ASP A 120 14.36 -0.21 11.32
N VAL A 121 13.89 0.13 10.12
CA VAL A 121 13.33 1.43 9.74
C VAL A 121 12.07 1.19 8.92
N ILE A 122 11.02 1.95 9.21
CA ILE A 122 9.73 1.86 8.49
C ILE A 122 9.37 3.26 8.01
N LEU A 123 9.19 3.42 6.69
CA LEU A 123 8.84 4.70 6.05
C LEU A 123 7.39 4.69 5.60
N LEU A 124 6.63 5.66 6.11
CA LEU A 124 5.18 5.79 5.92
C LEU A 124 4.85 7.09 5.17
N PRO A 125 3.83 7.10 4.31
CA PRO A 125 3.40 8.32 3.62
C PRO A 125 2.92 9.42 4.56
N GLU A 126 2.40 9.05 5.72
CA GLU A 126 1.84 9.95 6.74
C GLU A 126 2.90 10.69 7.54
N ILE A 127 4.15 10.21 7.53
CA ILE A 127 5.23 10.74 8.36
C ILE A 127 6.36 11.23 7.45
N ALA A 128 6.76 12.50 7.65
CA ALA A 128 7.94 13.02 6.98
C ALA A 128 9.21 12.30 7.46
N TYR A 129 10.11 11.98 6.54
CA TYR A 129 11.37 11.33 6.84
C TYR A 129 12.56 12.19 6.39
N ASP A 130 13.72 11.92 6.97
CA ASP A 130 14.99 12.54 6.62
C ASP A 130 16.02 11.43 6.36
N ILE A 131 16.58 11.41 5.16
CA ILE A 131 17.56 10.42 4.72
C ILE A 131 18.79 10.41 5.62
N LYS A 132 19.27 11.56 6.07
CA LYS A 132 20.43 11.64 6.98
C LYS A 132 20.16 10.94 8.31
N ASN A 133 18.97 11.11 8.86
CA ASN A 133 18.58 10.45 10.10
C ASN A 133 18.49 8.93 9.92
N ILE A 134 17.98 8.48 8.76
CA ILE A 134 17.95 7.05 8.42
C ILE A 134 19.38 6.51 8.31
N GLY A 135 20.25 7.18 7.56
CA GLY A 135 21.66 6.81 7.42
C GLY A 135 22.38 6.73 8.78
N ASN A 136 22.20 7.73 9.64
CA ASN A 136 22.76 7.74 10.98
C ASN A 136 22.27 6.55 11.81
N THR A 137 20.98 6.22 11.78
CA THR A 137 20.40 5.06 12.47
C THR A 137 21.06 3.76 12.01
N ILE A 138 21.25 3.58 10.70
CA ILE A 138 21.90 2.39 10.12
C ILE A 138 23.37 2.31 10.56
N LEU A 139 24.11 3.42 10.51
CA LEU A 139 25.51 3.48 10.94
C LEU A 139 25.67 3.21 12.44
N GLU A 140 24.79 3.72 13.28
CA GLU A 140 24.79 3.41 14.71
C GLU A 140 24.53 1.94 15.00
N ARG A 141 23.61 1.32 14.26
CA ARG A 141 23.34 -0.12 14.34
C ARG A 141 24.59 -0.94 14.00
N LEU A 142 25.28 -0.56 12.92
CA LEU A 142 26.53 -1.20 12.52
C LEU A 142 27.58 -1.09 13.62
N LYS A 143 27.77 0.10 14.23
CA LYS A 143 28.67 0.29 15.37
C LYS A 143 28.33 -0.57 16.59
N LYS A 144 27.04 -0.87 16.79
CA LYS A 144 26.54 -1.75 17.85
C LYS A 144 26.64 -3.25 17.49
N GLY A 145 27.34 -3.61 16.42
CA GLY A 145 27.52 -5.01 16.01
C GLY A 145 26.34 -5.61 15.25
N LYS A 146 25.41 -4.79 14.72
CA LYS A 146 24.34 -5.21 13.85
C LYS A 146 24.75 -5.03 12.39
N PRO A 147 25.26 -6.07 11.70
CA PRO A 147 25.96 -5.90 10.41
C PRO A 147 25.05 -5.67 9.20
N TYR A 148 23.74 -5.67 9.37
CA TYR A 148 22.75 -5.45 8.32
C TYR A 148 21.55 -4.66 8.85
N SER A 149 20.74 -4.14 7.94
CA SER A 149 19.48 -3.50 8.27
C SER A 149 18.40 -3.80 7.23
N ILE A 150 17.14 -3.90 7.70
CA ILE A 150 15.94 -4.00 6.87
C ILE A 150 15.18 -2.68 6.95
N VAL A 151 14.93 -2.07 5.80
CA VAL A 151 14.16 -0.84 5.66
C VAL A 151 12.86 -1.17 4.91
N VAL A 152 11.72 -1.01 5.56
CA VAL A 152 10.42 -1.25 4.96
C VAL A 152 9.83 0.07 4.49
N VAL A 153 9.39 0.13 3.24
CA VAL A 153 8.96 1.37 2.59
C VAL A 153 7.56 1.20 2.02
N ALA A 154 6.63 2.05 2.41
CA ALA A 154 5.34 2.12 1.73
C ALA A 154 5.50 2.76 0.35
N GLU A 155 4.83 2.22 -0.67
CA GLU A 155 4.88 2.75 -2.06
C GLU A 155 4.48 4.22 -2.18
N GLY A 156 3.67 4.72 -1.25
CA GLY A 156 3.08 6.06 -1.25
C GLY A 156 3.95 7.16 -0.62
N ILE A 157 5.18 6.89 -0.18
CA ILE A 157 6.06 7.93 0.38
C ILE A 157 6.45 8.98 -0.66
N ARG A 158 6.91 10.15 -0.19
CA ARG A 158 7.45 11.20 -1.08
C ARG A 158 8.82 10.79 -1.60
N THR A 159 9.05 10.92 -2.91
CA THR A 159 10.29 10.49 -3.59
C THR A 159 10.86 11.56 -4.51
N ASP A 160 10.61 12.84 -4.24
CA ASP A 160 11.08 13.99 -5.07
C ASP A 160 10.81 13.82 -6.58
N GLY A 161 9.63 13.21 -6.90
CA GLY A 161 9.18 12.98 -8.27
C GLY A 161 9.72 11.69 -8.91
N ARG A 162 10.47 10.86 -8.21
CA ARG A 162 10.92 9.54 -8.69
C ARG A 162 9.78 8.52 -8.56
N LYS A 163 9.73 7.55 -9.48
CA LYS A 163 8.58 6.64 -9.60
C LYS A 163 8.58 5.47 -8.61
N ARG A 164 9.75 5.03 -8.14
CA ARG A 164 9.89 3.86 -7.25
C ARG A 164 10.45 4.30 -5.92
N ALA A 165 9.69 4.04 -4.87
CA ALA A 165 10.06 4.42 -3.52
C ALA A 165 11.30 3.66 -3.02
N ALA A 166 11.32 2.32 -3.19
CA ALA A 166 12.46 1.51 -2.75
C ALA A 166 13.76 1.86 -3.47
N GLU A 167 13.72 2.05 -4.79
CA GLU A 167 14.89 2.42 -5.58
C GLU A 167 15.47 3.76 -5.12
N TYR A 168 14.61 4.75 -4.90
CA TYR A 168 15.01 6.06 -4.40
C TYR A 168 15.67 5.95 -3.02
N ILE A 169 15.00 5.30 -2.07
CA ILE A 169 15.51 5.15 -0.70
C ILE A 169 16.81 4.34 -0.68
N ALA A 170 16.92 3.28 -1.49
CA ALA A 170 18.13 2.48 -1.56
C ALA A 170 19.33 3.29 -2.04
N GLN A 171 19.17 4.08 -3.11
CA GLN A 171 20.21 4.96 -3.63
C GLN A 171 20.68 6.01 -2.63
N GLU A 172 19.71 6.66 -1.96
CA GLU A 172 20.01 7.68 -0.97
C GLU A 172 20.72 7.10 0.28
N ILE A 173 20.29 5.93 0.76
CA ILE A 173 20.96 5.24 1.89
C ILE A 173 22.39 4.84 1.50
N GLU A 174 22.58 4.25 0.33
CA GLU A 174 23.92 3.87 -0.14
C GLU A 174 24.84 5.08 -0.28
N TYR A 175 24.33 6.20 -0.80
CA TYR A 175 25.07 7.46 -0.91
C TYR A 175 25.47 8.03 0.47
N GLU A 176 24.55 8.08 1.44
CA GLU A 176 24.79 8.65 2.77
C GLU A 176 25.66 7.76 3.67
N THR A 177 25.60 6.43 3.51
CA THR A 177 26.25 5.49 4.43
C THR A 177 27.49 4.80 3.85
N GLY A 178 27.60 4.73 2.53
CA GLY A 178 28.61 3.92 1.85
C GLY A 178 28.38 2.40 1.99
N ILE A 179 27.26 1.96 2.57
CA ILE A 179 26.91 0.55 2.75
C ILE A 179 26.14 0.06 1.52
N GLU A 180 26.54 -1.08 0.96
CA GLU A 180 25.81 -1.70 -0.15
C GLU A 180 24.35 -1.87 0.20
N THR A 181 23.48 -1.30 -0.63
CA THR A 181 22.03 -1.32 -0.41
C THR A 181 21.33 -1.93 -1.62
N ARG A 182 20.36 -2.83 -1.38
CA ARG A 182 19.57 -3.47 -2.44
C ARG A 182 18.10 -3.28 -2.16
N GLU A 183 17.35 -3.06 -3.22
CA GLU A 183 15.90 -2.93 -3.15
C GLU A 183 15.20 -4.20 -3.60
N THR A 184 14.02 -4.40 -3.05
CA THR A 184 13.03 -5.40 -3.46
C THR A 184 11.67 -4.74 -3.49
N VAL A 185 10.95 -4.85 -4.60
CA VAL A 185 9.56 -4.41 -4.71
C VAL A 185 8.68 -5.64 -4.61
N LEU A 186 7.91 -5.74 -3.55
CA LEU A 186 7.03 -6.90 -3.34
C LEU A 186 5.90 -6.95 -4.37
N GLY A 187 5.39 -5.77 -4.77
CA GLY A 187 4.34 -5.65 -5.77
C GLY A 187 3.00 -6.23 -5.30
N TYR A 188 2.31 -6.89 -6.22
CA TYR A 188 0.99 -7.47 -5.94
C TYR A 188 1.11 -8.67 -4.98
N ILE A 189 0.26 -8.63 -3.93
CA ILE A 189 0.18 -9.59 -2.84
C ILE A 189 -1.27 -10.00 -2.57
#